data_3e720fcb473b3b0c3de5eb827bdd40b0
#
_entry.id   3e720fcb473b3b0c3de5eb827bdd40b0
#
_cell.length_a   1.000
_cell.length_b   1.000
_cell.length_c   1.000
_cell.angle_alpha   90.00
_cell.angle_beta   90.00
_cell.angle_gamma   90.00
#
_symmetry.space_group_name_H-M   'P 1'
#
loop_
_entity.id
_entity.type
_entity.pdbx_description
1 polymer ?
#
loop_
_entity_poly.entity_id
_entity_poly.type
_entity_poly.pdbx_seq_one_letter_code
_entity_poly.pdbx_strand_id
1 'polypeptide(L)'
;MTVLGAPILRELVAKYNSIYPPDEAAFDGDGYVLTVREDRTLHYLEHRNMVSREIIFTPPDCVAHLTSKSRFGRLGLSFLNSVKVHSGFVGRLALELVNLSNERTPITIRQGDPLIHIEFIRREGAPEPYKGRYMFQFMDEKETEMYVEILSKNFPSLYSRERLGVETKNRLTVEE
;
A
#
# COMPACT_ATOMS: atom_id res chain seq x y z
N MET A 1 -17.03 -13.24 -1.60
CA MET A 1 -16.06 -12.13 -1.44
C MET A 1 -16.50 -11.35 -0.22
N THR A 2 -15.64 -11.17 0.78
CA THR A 2 -16.00 -10.53 2.06
C THR A 2 -15.03 -9.41 2.36
N VAL A 3 -15.54 -8.18 2.42
CA VAL A 3 -14.77 -7.00 2.86
C VAL A 3 -14.53 -7.11 4.37
N LEU A 4 -13.33 -6.80 4.81
CA LEU A 4 -12.95 -6.83 6.23
C LEU A 4 -13.23 -5.46 6.84
N GLY A 5 -14.23 -5.40 7.71
CA GLY A 5 -14.52 -4.19 8.48
C GLY A 5 -13.38 -3.81 9.43
N ALA A 6 -13.38 -2.56 9.86
CA ALA A 6 -12.32 -1.98 10.69
C ALA A 6 -11.92 -2.81 11.93
N PRO A 7 -12.83 -3.47 12.67
CA PRO A 7 -12.43 -4.32 13.80
C PRO A 7 -11.48 -5.45 13.39
N ILE A 8 -11.81 -6.20 12.32
CA ILE A 8 -10.96 -7.29 11.82
C ILE A 8 -9.66 -6.75 11.23
N LEU A 9 -9.72 -5.62 10.54
CA LEU A 9 -8.51 -4.98 9.99
C LEU A 9 -7.54 -4.55 11.11
N ARG A 10 -8.04 -4.03 12.24
CA ARG A 10 -7.22 -3.74 13.41
C ARG A 10 -6.51 -4.97 13.97
N GLU A 11 -7.18 -6.12 14.00
CA GLU A 11 -6.57 -7.40 14.41
C GLU A 11 -5.42 -7.80 13.46
N LEU A 12 -5.61 -7.64 12.14
CA LEU A 12 -4.55 -7.91 11.16
C LEU A 12 -3.37 -6.94 11.31
N VAL A 13 -3.65 -5.67 11.58
CA VAL A 13 -2.62 -4.66 11.83
C VAL A 13 -1.85 -4.99 13.11
N ALA A 14 -2.54 -5.31 14.20
CA ALA A 14 -1.89 -5.66 15.47
C ALA A 14 -1.05 -6.95 15.38
N LYS A 15 -1.51 -7.93 14.59
CA LYS A 15 -0.86 -9.23 14.47
C LYS A 15 0.29 -9.27 13.47
N TYR A 16 0.14 -8.59 12.35
CA TYR A 16 1.03 -8.74 11.19
C TYR A 16 1.62 -7.43 10.68
N ASN A 17 1.33 -6.29 11.33
CA ASN A 17 1.64 -4.98 10.78
C ASN A 17 1.08 -4.82 9.33
N SER A 18 -0.14 -5.31 9.09
CA SER A 18 -0.73 -5.24 7.73
C SER A 18 -0.82 -3.83 7.17
N ILE A 19 -0.77 -2.82 8.03
CA ILE A 19 -0.55 -1.40 7.70
C ILE A 19 0.43 -0.85 8.74
N TYR A 20 1.56 -0.27 8.29
CA TYR A 20 2.59 0.23 9.20
C TYR A 20 3.27 1.52 8.69
N PRO A 21 3.50 2.54 9.54
CA PRO A 21 2.95 2.66 10.90
C PRO A 21 1.44 2.96 10.85
N PRO A 22 0.63 2.34 11.73
CA PRO A 22 -0.80 2.62 11.76
C PRO A 22 -1.12 3.96 12.43
N ASP A 23 -2.23 4.56 12.02
CA ASP A 23 -2.88 5.69 12.68
C ASP A 23 -4.32 5.29 12.99
N GLU A 24 -4.70 5.32 14.27
CA GLU A 24 -6.05 4.92 14.68
C GLU A 24 -7.15 5.79 14.05
N ALA A 25 -6.87 7.06 13.82
CA ALA A 25 -7.81 7.99 13.19
C ALA A 25 -8.03 7.72 11.68
N ALA A 26 -7.16 6.92 11.06
CA ALA A 26 -7.25 6.60 9.64
C ALA A 26 -8.12 5.37 9.34
N PHE A 27 -8.53 4.60 10.37
CA PHE A 27 -9.53 3.54 10.17
C PHE A 27 -10.91 4.17 9.92
N ASP A 28 -11.55 3.75 8.84
CA ASP A 28 -12.93 4.12 8.54
C ASP A 28 -13.72 2.85 8.19
N GLY A 29 -14.86 2.64 8.84
CA GLY A 29 -15.82 1.54 8.62
C GLY A 29 -15.28 0.26 7.98
N ASP A 30 -14.99 0.30 6.69
CA ASP A 30 -14.66 -0.84 5.86
C ASP A 30 -13.20 -0.87 5.39
N GLY A 31 -12.33 -0.01 5.94
CA GLY A 31 -10.94 0.03 5.50
C GLY A 31 -10.06 1.02 6.25
N TYR A 32 -9.09 1.56 5.54
CA TYR A 32 -8.09 2.47 6.09
C TYR A 32 -7.73 3.54 5.06
N VAL A 33 -7.41 4.74 5.52
CA VAL A 33 -7.02 5.86 4.66
C VAL A 33 -5.50 6.00 4.65
N LEU A 34 -4.88 5.73 3.51
CA LEU A 34 -3.46 5.89 3.29
C LEU A 34 -3.10 7.34 3.01
N THR A 35 -1.91 7.71 3.45
CA THR A 35 -1.34 9.05 3.29
C THR A 35 -0.08 9.03 2.41
N VAL A 36 0.40 10.21 2.03
CA VAL A 36 1.62 10.35 1.24
C VAL A 36 2.82 10.67 2.12
N ARG A 37 4.00 10.27 1.63
CA ARG A 37 5.26 10.39 2.35
C ARG A 37 5.91 11.77 2.23
N GLU A 38 5.59 12.53 1.17
CA GLU A 38 6.22 13.81 0.85
C GLU A 38 5.24 14.82 0.26
N ASP A 39 5.60 16.10 0.33
CA ASP A 39 4.88 17.16 -0.37
C ASP A 39 5.16 17.12 -1.86
N ARG A 40 4.14 17.37 -2.68
CA ARG A 40 4.30 17.51 -4.11
C ARG A 40 3.22 18.42 -4.71
N THR A 41 3.65 19.30 -5.62
CA THR A 41 2.73 20.06 -6.49
C THR A 41 2.80 19.50 -7.89
N LEU A 42 1.64 19.11 -8.42
CA LEU A 42 1.51 18.64 -9.81
C LEU A 42 0.91 19.77 -10.66
N HIS A 43 1.63 20.16 -11.70
CA HIS A 43 1.10 21.06 -12.73
C HIS A 43 0.13 20.33 -13.65
N TYR A 44 -0.65 21.07 -14.41
CA TYR A 44 -1.61 20.50 -15.36
C TYR A 44 -0.93 19.53 -16.34
N LEU A 45 -1.49 18.34 -16.53
CA LEU A 45 -0.96 17.20 -17.31
C LEU A 45 0.36 16.63 -16.78
N GLU A 46 0.83 17.06 -15.64
CA GLU A 46 2.00 16.45 -15.02
C GLU A 46 1.65 15.11 -14.39
N HIS A 47 2.38 14.06 -14.75
CA HIS A 47 2.35 12.75 -14.11
C HIS A 47 3.48 12.65 -13.09
N ARG A 48 3.18 12.09 -11.93
CA ARG A 48 4.16 11.77 -10.87
C ARG A 48 3.84 10.46 -10.17
N ASN A 49 4.89 9.72 -9.87
CA ASN A 49 4.84 8.64 -8.92
C ASN A 49 5.17 9.19 -7.54
N MET A 50 4.23 9.08 -6.62
CA MET A 50 4.42 9.36 -5.20
C MET A 50 4.45 8.05 -4.43
N VAL A 51 4.91 8.08 -3.19
CA VAL A 51 5.02 6.88 -2.36
C VAL A 51 4.10 7.01 -1.14
N SER A 52 3.36 5.94 -0.82
CA SER A 52 2.58 5.90 0.42
C SER A 52 3.49 6.02 1.63
N ARG A 53 3.00 6.70 2.68
CA ARG A 53 3.69 6.73 3.97
C ARG A 53 3.70 5.34 4.60
N GLU A 54 2.58 4.66 4.51
CA GLU A 54 2.37 3.35 5.10
C GLU A 54 2.95 2.23 4.22
N ILE A 55 3.54 1.25 4.88
CA ILE A 55 3.84 -0.06 4.31
C ILE A 55 2.58 -0.90 4.39
N ILE A 56 2.28 -1.61 3.32
CA ILE A 56 1.14 -2.52 3.25
C ILE A 56 1.65 -3.95 3.21
N PHE A 57 1.12 -4.78 4.09
CA PHE A 57 1.19 -6.23 3.99
C PHE A 57 -0.21 -6.80 3.80
N THR A 58 -0.44 -7.38 2.65
CA THR A 58 -1.69 -8.08 2.36
C THR A 58 -1.51 -9.56 2.72
N PRO A 59 -2.15 -10.06 3.82
CA PRO A 59 -2.01 -11.47 4.20
C PRO A 59 -2.34 -12.43 3.06
N PRO A 60 -1.77 -13.66 3.04
CA PRO A 60 -1.94 -14.60 1.93
C PRO A 60 -3.38 -15.02 1.64
N ASP A 61 -4.28 -14.91 2.62
CA ASP A 61 -5.72 -15.18 2.51
C ASP A 61 -6.56 -13.95 2.15
N CYS A 62 -5.91 -12.82 1.87
CA CYS A 62 -6.54 -11.57 1.49
C CYS A 62 -5.98 -11.03 0.17
N VAL A 63 -6.78 -10.19 -0.48
CA VAL A 63 -6.33 -9.19 -1.45
C VAL A 63 -6.75 -7.83 -0.94
N ALA A 64 -6.17 -6.74 -1.45
CA ALA A 64 -6.66 -5.42 -1.12
C ALA A 64 -7.02 -4.64 -2.38
N HIS A 65 -7.97 -3.71 -2.25
CA HIS A 65 -8.36 -2.78 -3.31
C HIS A 65 -8.10 -1.35 -2.88
N LEU A 66 -7.74 -0.54 -3.86
CA LEU A 66 -7.44 0.88 -3.70
C LEU A 66 -8.52 1.71 -4.37
N THR A 67 -9.00 2.73 -3.66
CA THR A 67 -9.89 3.74 -4.21
C THR A 67 -9.43 5.14 -3.85
N SER A 68 -9.54 6.08 -4.78
CA SER A 68 -9.16 7.47 -4.51
C SER A 68 -10.16 8.16 -3.58
N LYS A 69 -9.68 9.05 -2.73
CA LYS A 69 -10.58 9.92 -1.95
C LYS A 69 -11.20 10.97 -2.88
N SER A 70 -12.52 11.07 -2.85
CA SER A 70 -13.32 11.95 -3.73
C SER A 70 -12.91 13.43 -3.68
N ARG A 71 -12.34 13.90 -2.56
CA ARG A 71 -11.80 15.25 -2.42
C ARG A 71 -10.81 15.58 -3.54
N PHE A 72 -9.84 14.70 -3.78
CA PHE A 72 -8.82 14.91 -4.80
C PHE A 72 -9.34 14.69 -6.21
N GLY A 73 -10.22 13.71 -6.40
CA GLY A 73 -10.88 13.49 -7.67
C GLY A 73 -11.69 14.70 -8.14
N ARG A 74 -12.35 15.41 -7.21
CA ARG A 74 -13.10 16.65 -7.53
C ARG A 74 -12.21 17.82 -7.93
N LEU A 75 -10.93 17.81 -7.52
CA LEU A 75 -9.93 18.78 -7.97
C LEU A 75 -9.34 18.42 -9.35
N GLY A 76 -9.66 17.25 -9.89
CA GLY A 76 -9.10 16.75 -11.13
C GLY A 76 -7.82 15.91 -10.96
N LEU A 77 -7.48 15.49 -9.74
CA LEU A 77 -6.39 14.54 -9.54
C LEU A 77 -6.88 13.14 -9.93
N SER A 78 -6.24 12.54 -10.91
CA SER A 78 -6.53 11.19 -11.37
C SER A 78 -5.44 10.22 -10.92
N PHE A 79 -5.86 8.99 -10.62
CA PHE A 79 -5.00 7.87 -10.28
C PHE A 79 -4.92 6.91 -11.46
N LEU A 80 -3.70 6.61 -11.90
CA LEU A 80 -3.42 5.63 -12.95
C LEU A 80 -3.10 4.25 -12.38
N ASN A 81 -3.10 4.12 -11.05
CA ASN A 81 -2.76 2.91 -10.34
C ASN A 81 -3.62 1.71 -10.73
N SER A 82 -3.00 0.53 -10.70
CA SER A 82 -3.74 -0.70 -10.46
C SER A 82 -4.51 -0.59 -9.15
N VAL A 83 -5.81 -0.91 -9.20
CA VAL A 83 -6.68 -0.86 -8.01
C VAL A 83 -6.47 -2.07 -7.08
N LYS A 84 -5.73 -3.09 -7.51
CA LYS A 84 -5.55 -4.34 -6.78
C LYS A 84 -4.15 -4.45 -6.18
N VAL A 85 -4.10 -4.80 -4.90
CA VAL A 85 -2.89 -5.26 -4.21
C VAL A 85 -3.00 -6.77 -4.01
N HIS A 86 -2.03 -7.50 -4.55
CA HIS A 86 -2.04 -8.96 -4.51
C HIS A 86 -1.86 -9.52 -3.10
N SER A 87 -2.41 -10.72 -2.86
CA SER A 87 -2.15 -11.47 -1.64
C SER A 87 -0.65 -11.72 -1.46
N GLY A 88 -0.18 -11.61 -0.23
CA GLY A 88 1.24 -11.78 0.11
C GLY A 88 2.17 -10.62 -0.29
N PHE A 89 1.65 -9.54 -0.83
CA PHE A 89 2.46 -8.34 -1.12
C PHE A 89 2.89 -7.66 0.18
N VAL A 90 4.15 -7.23 0.21
CA VAL A 90 4.71 -6.33 1.23
C VAL A 90 5.45 -5.20 0.56
N GLY A 91 5.18 -3.96 0.95
CA GLY A 91 5.87 -2.79 0.44
C GLY A 91 5.06 -1.51 0.59
N ARG A 92 5.68 -0.37 0.31
CA ARG A 92 4.94 0.87 0.10
C ARG A 92 4.32 0.86 -1.29
N LEU A 93 3.21 1.56 -1.44
CA LEU A 93 2.53 1.67 -2.72
C LEU A 93 3.14 2.83 -3.53
N ALA A 94 3.42 2.58 -4.80
CA ALA A 94 3.61 3.64 -5.77
C ALA A 94 2.23 4.23 -6.10
N LEU A 95 2.07 5.54 -5.95
CA LEU A 95 0.85 6.27 -6.21
C LEU A 95 1.03 7.07 -7.50
N GLU A 96 0.51 6.53 -8.59
CA GLU A 96 0.68 7.05 -9.96
C GLU A 96 -0.38 8.11 -10.22
N LEU A 97 0.01 9.39 -10.13
CA LEU A 97 -0.89 10.52 -10.13
C LEU A 97 -0.72 11.38 -11.37
N VAL A 98 -1.82 11.94 -11.85
CA VAL A 98 -1.83 12.96 -12.90
C VAL A 98 -2.84 14.05 -12.60
N ASN A 99 -2.46 15.30 -12.85
CA ASN A 99 -3.35 16.45 -12.71
C ASN A 99 -4.12 16.68 -14.02
N LEU A 100 -5.43 16.43 -14.02
CA LEU A 100 -6.36 16.63 -15.12
C LEU A 100 -7.39 17.74 -14.80
N SER A 101 -7.03 18.71 -13.95
CA SER A 101 -7.96 19.77 -13.54
C SER A 101 -8.49 20.55 -14.75
N ASN A 102 -9.81 20.79 -14.83
CA ASN A 102 -10.44 21.55 -15.91
C ASN A 102 -9.90 22.99 -16.00
N GLU A 103 -9.59 23.57 -14.86
CA GLU A 103 -9.09 24.94 -14.75
C GLU A 103 -7.58 25.04 -15.00
N ARG A 104 -6.92 23.90 -15.26
CA ARG A 104 -5.46 23.80 -15.48
C ARG A 104 -4.63 24.37 -14.32
N THR A 105 -5.18 24.36 -13.12
CA THR A 105 -4.53 24.85 -11.91
C THR A 105 -3.63 23.78 -11.29
N PRO A 106 -2.50 24.15 -10.65
CA PRO A 106 -1.69 23.20 -9.92
C PRO A 106 -2.46 22.57 -8.75
N ILE A 107 -2.21 21.29 -8.48
CA ILE A 107 -2.75 20.58 -7.33
C ILE A 107 -1.59 20.26 -6.40
N THR A 108 -1.65 20.78 -5.18
CA THR A 108 -0.65 20.50 -4.13
C THR A 108 -1.17 19.40 -3.21
N ILE A 109 -0.35 18.37 -3.07
CA ILE A 109 -0.53 17.25 -2.14
C ILE A 109 0.53 17.42 -1.06
N ARG A 110 0.13 17.37 0.21
CA ARG A 110 1.03 17.52 1.35
C ARG A 110 1.28 16.19 2.03
N GLN A 111 2.44 16.06 2.65
CA GLN A 111 2.74 14.93 3.53
C GLN A 111 1.61 14.73 4.54
N GLY A 112 1.12 13.49 4.65
CA GLY A 112 0.01 13.17 5.54
C GLY A 112 -1.38 13.45 4.98
N ASP A 113 -1.51 14.02 3.76
CA ASP A 113 -2.84 14.16 3.15
C ASP A 113 -3.50 12.78 2.94
N PRO A 114 -4.80 12.64 3.29
CA PRO A 114 -5.56 11.41 3.11
C PRO A 114 -5.89 11.24 1.62
N LEU A 115 -5.11 10.41 0.91
CA LEU A 115 -5.14 10.34 -0.54
C LEU A 115 -5.91 9.15 -1.09
N ILE A 116 -5.69 7.98 -0.54
CA ILE A 116 -6.24 6.71 -1.00
C ILE A 116 -6.90 5.96 0.14
N HIS A 117 -8.04 5.36 -0.13
CA HIS A 117 -8.67 4.38 0.73
C HIS A 117 -8.26 2.97 0.31
N ILE A 118 -7.87 2.12 1.27
CA ILE A 118 -7.58 0.72 1.06
C ILE A 118 -8.56 -0.15 1.82
N GLU A 119 -9.17 -1.13 1.14
CA GLU A 119 -10.00 -2.16 1.74
C GLU A 119 -9.37 -3.53 1.57
N PHE A 120 -9.50 -4.39 2.57
CA PHE A 120 -9.03 -5.76 2.53
C PHE A 120 -10.20 -6.72 2.30
N ILE A 121 -9.99 -7.70 1.43
CA ILE A 121 -11.02 -8.62 0.99
C ILE A 121 -10.52 -10.05 1.16
N ARG A 122 -11.29 -10.90 1.86
CA ARG A 122 -10.99 -12.33 1.93
C ARG A 122 -11.07 -12.96 0.56
N ARG A 123 -10.04 -13.75 0.23
CA ARG A 123 -10.04 -14.58 -0.97
C ARG A 123 -10.32 -16.04 -0.63
N GLU A 124 -10.84 -16.78 -1.58
CA GLU A 124 -11.01 -18.23 -1.53
C GLU A 124 -9.85 -18.95 -2.23
N GLY A 125 -9.69 -20.24 -1.94
CA GLY A 125 -8.69 -21.12 -2.53
C GLY A 125 -7.34 -21.07 -1.82
N ALA A 126 -6.44 -21.96 -2.23
CA ALA A 126 -5.09 -22.06 -1.68
C ALA A 126 -4.32 -20.75 -1.90
N PRO A 127 -3.51 -20.30 -0.92
CA PRO A 127 -2.74 -19.08 -1.06
C PRO A 127 -1.64 -19.23 -2.11
N GLU A 128 -1.58 -18.26 -3.01
CA GLU A 128 -0.50 -18.07 -3.98
C GLU A 128 0.08 -16.67 -3.79
N PRO A 129 1.00 -16.49 -2.82
CA PRO A 129 1.49 -15.16 -2.47
C PRO A 129 2.30 -14.53 -3.60
N TYR A 130 2.22 -13.21 -3.69
CA TYR A 130 2.94 -12.39 -4.64
C TYR A 130 4.44 -12.71 -4.66
N LYS A 131 5.03 -12.79 -5.87
CA LYS A 131 6.45 -13.10 -6.11
C LYS A 131 7.07 -12.13 -7.11
N GLY A 132 6.45 -10.97 -7.30
CA GLY A 132 6.91 -10.00 -8.29
C GLY A 132 8.06 -9.12 -7.78
N ARG A 133 8.66 -8.39 -8.72
CA ARG A 133 9.80 -7.48 -8.48
C ARG A 133 9.53 -6.34 -7.50
N TYR A 134 8.26 -6.04 -7.20
CA TYR A 134 7.87 -4.96 -6.28
C TYR A 134 7.75 -5.41 -4.83
N MET A 135 8.13 -6.65 -4.51
CA MET A 135 8.19 -7.11 -3.14
C MET A 135 9.21 -6.29 -2.36
N PHE A 136 8.83 -5.77 -1.18
CA PHE A 136 9.64 -4.90 -0.33
C PHE A 136 10.03 -3.55 -0.94
N GLN A 137 9.33 -3.07 -1.99
CA GLN A 137 9.66 -1.78 -2.61
C GLN A 137 9.55 -0.63 -1.61
N PHE A 138 10.44 0.36 -1.74
CA PHE A 138 10.49 1.60 -0.96
C PHE A 138 10.59 1.40 0.55
N MET A 139 11.19 0.31 1.00
CA MET A 139 11.44 -0.01 2.40
C MET A 139 12.93 0.07 2.70
N ASP A 140 13.27 0.51 3.92
CA ASP A 140 14.63 0.42 4.42
C ASP A 140 14.99 -0.99 4.93
N GLU A 141 16.22 -1.18 5.37
CA GLU A 141 16.71 -2.49 5.82
C GLU A 141 16.01 -2.96 7.10
N LYS A 142 15.73 -2.05 8.04
CA LYS A 142 15.07 -2.38 9.31
C LYS A 142 13.62 -2.76 9.09
N GLU A 143 12.92 -2.01 8.26
CA GLU A 143 11.55 -2.29 7.85
C GLU A 143 11.46 -3.64 7.13
N THR A 144 12.40 -3.90 6.23
CA THR A 144 12.48 -5.16 5.49
C THR A 144 12.70 -6.35 6.42
N GLU A 145 13.68 -6.28 7.34
CA GLU A 145 13.95 -7.36 8.29
C GLU A 145 12.76 -7.63 9.23
N MET A 146 12.07 -6.57 9.67
CA MET A 146 10.85 -6.71 10.46
C MET A 146 9.80 -7.57 9.74
N TYR A 147 9.57 -7.32 8.44
CA TYR A 147 8.59 -8.11 7.68
C TYR A 147 9.11 -9.50 7.32
N VAL A 148 10.40 -9.69 7.07
CA VAL A 148 11.00 -11.02 6.91
C VAL A 148 10.75 -11.88 8.15
N GLU A 149 10.88 -11.31 9.35
CA GLU A 149 10.58 -12.00 10.59
C GLU A 149 9.08 -12.33 10.73
N ILE A 150 8.20 -11.36 10.47
CA ILE A 150 6.74 -11.56 10.52
C ILE A 150 6.31 -12.66 9.56
N LEU A 151 6.78 -12.63 8.31
CA LEU A 151 6.42 -13.60 7.28
C LEU A 151 6.92 -15.01 7.60
N SER A 152 8.20 -15.15 7.96
CA SER A 152 8.80 -16.45 8.26
C SER A 152 8.23 -17.10 9.52
N LYS A 153 7.83 -16.29 10.52
CA LYS A 153 7.23 -16.77 11.76
C LYS A 153 5.77 -17.18 11.61
N ASN A 154 4.98 -16.36 10.90
CA ASN A 154 3.53 -16.57 10.84
C ASN A 154 3.09 -17.41 9.64
N PHE A 155 3.88 -17.46 8.58
CA PHE A 155 3.57 -18.16 7.34
C PHE A 155 4.75 -19.02 6.84
N PRO A 156 5.33 -19.91 7.69
CA PRO A 156 6.57 -20.63 7.37
C PRO A 156 6.44 -21.57 6.17
N SER A 157 5.23 -22.07 5.88
CA SER A 157 4.97 -22.92 4.70
C SER A 157 5.03 -22.16 3.37
N LEU A 158 4.84 -20.83 3.41
CA LEU A 158 4.80 -19.95 2.23
C LEU A 158 6.09 -19.14 2.06
N TYR A 159 6.76 -18.82 3.18
CA TYR A 159 7.94 -17.96 3.20
C TYR A 159 9.06 -18.58 4.02
N SER A 160 10.18 -18.90 3.37
CA SER A 160 11.44 -19.21 4.07
C SER A 160 12.34 -17.98 4.09
N ARG A 161 13.18 -17.84 5.14
CA ARG A 161 14.16 -16.74 5.22
C ARG A 161 15.11 -16.72 4.02
N GLU A 162 15.52 -17.89 3.52
CA GLU A 162 16.39 -18.02 2.35
C GLU A 162 15.75 -17.41 1.10
N ARG A 163 14.49 -17.74 0.85
CA ARG A 163 13.73 -17.22 -0.29
C ARG A 163 13.52 -15.71 -0.17
N LEU A 164 13.09 -15.23 1.00
CA LEU A 164 12.89 -13.81 1.26
C LEU A 164 14.20 -13.03 1.12
N GLY A 165 15.34 -13.62 1.49
CA GLY A 165 16.67 -13.02 1.32
C GLY A 165 17.04 -12.77 -0.14
N VAL A 166 16.53 -13.52 -1.09
CA VAL A 166 16.69 -13.27 -2.54
C VAL A 166 15.79 -12.12 -2.98
N GLU A 167 14.53 -12.11 -2.55
CA GLU A 167 13.56 -11.05 -2.88
C GLU A 167 14.00 -9.68 -2.34
N THR A 168 14.59 -9.63 -1.14
CA THR A 168 15.07 -8.37 -0.54
C THR A 168 16.27 -7.74 -1.27
N LYS A 169 17.09 -8.55 -1.94
CA LYS A 169 18.24 -8.05 -2.75
C LYS A 169 17.81 -7.35 -4.03
N ASN A 170 16.62 -7.69 -4.53
CA ASN A 170 16.10 -7.19 -5.80
C ASN A 170 15.05 -6.08 -5.62
N ARG A 171 14.90 -5.55 -4.41
CA ARG A 171 13.90 -4.51 -4.11
C ARG A 171 14.21 -3.19 -4.83
N LEU A 172 13.15 -2.48 -5.22
CA LEU A 172 13.27 -1.10 -5.68
C LEU A 172 13.53 -0.17 -4.49
N THR A 173 14.47 0.73 -4.65
CA THR A 173 14.76 1.79 -3.68
C THR A 173 14.05 3.09 -4.07
N VAL A 174 14.07 4.08 -3.17
CA VAL A 174 13.40 5.39 -3.40
C VAL A 174 14.05 6.18 -4.55
N GLU A 175 15.25 5.78 -4.98
CA GLU A 175 16.03 6.47 -6.02
C GLU A 175 15.75 5.97 -7.45
N GLU A 176 14.94 4.93 -7.60
CA GLU A 176 14.50 4.36 -8.87
C GLU A 176 13.04 4.73 -9.19
#